data_c565e4b23d6e53d5a39c039974e488eb
#
_entry.id   c565e4b23d6e53d5a39c039974e488eb
#
_cell.length_a   1.000
_cell.length_b   1.000
_cell.length_c   1.000
_cell.angle_alpha   90.00
_cell.angle_beta   90.00
_cell.angle_gamma   90.00
#
_symmetry.space_group_name_H-M   'P 1'
#
loop_
_entity.id
_entity.type
_entity.pdbx_description
1 polymer ?
#
loop_
_entity_poly.entity_id
_entity_poly.type
_entity_poly.pdbx_seq_one_letter_code
_entity_poly.pdbx_strand_id
1 'polypeptide(L)'
;MTAPPTLATSLAPHPARRITGAREIGHLNQYRCVESWRASGFHVVSVNAADEADAIRTAYPDMPVLVAERDARDLCRRPLIPVSEMIRALQVAGVTWGGIASADVRVADPDLLRRVVNEGRSGGRPIFLNRANVVHPCDDAGVLDPSGPSAVLFDVGRAAGLDVEPFAVGLPGWGRALAMALLLAGSQATCPAAAALLHLNHPRAWGEDLHQRFFAAFRTRFSSELAVLQCEKGADAQAAVADLGRHAETYADLAARRPGESGTAETARRYRAAYAAAVADLIRDLAVAAPQAEISGRT
;
A
#
# COMPACT_ATOMS: atom_id res chain seq x y z
N MET A 1 15.82 11.37 -23.32
CA MET A 1 15.46 11.40 -21.87
C MET A 1 14.10 10.70 -21.73
N THR A 2 14.02 9.70 -20.89
CA THR A 2 12.73 9.02 -20.59
C THR A 2 11.87 9.95 -19.73
N ALA A 3 10.54 10.00 -20.00
CA ALA A 3 9.61 10.77 -19.20
C ALA A 3 9.68 10.38 -17.70
N PRO A 4 9.49 11.32 -16.77
CA PRO A 4 9.46 11.01 -15.35
C PRO A 4 8.36 9.98 -15.03
N PRO A 5 8.57 9.11 -14.04
CA PRO A 5 7.54 8.17 -13.62
C PRO A 5 6.35 8.92 -13.02
N THR A 6 5.12 8.43 -13.28
CA THR A 6 3.91 9.02 -12.73
C THR A 6 3.45 8.26 -11.50
N LEU A 7 3.17 8.97 -10.41
CA LEU A 7 2.61 8.43 -9.18
C LEU A 7 1.17 8.87 -9.02
N ALA A 8 0.25 7.93 -8.99
CA ALA A 8 -1.15 8.18 -8.63
C ALA A 8 -1.35 8.03 -7.12
N THR A 9 -2.04 8.98 -6.55
CA THR A 9 -2.52 8.93 -5.17
C THR A 9 -3.95 9.44 -5.10
N SER A 10 -4.63 9.30 -3.97
CA SER A 10 -5.95 9.88 -3.76
C SER A 10 -5.87 10.82 -2.56
N LEU A 11 -5.80 12.12 -2.84
CA LEU A 11 -5.71 13.13 -1.79
C LEU A 11 -7.09 13.40 -1.17
N ALA A 12 -7.11 13.60 0.15
CA ALA A 12 -8.32 13.98 0.85
C ALA A 12 -8.50 15.51 0.79
N PRO A 13 -9.69 16.03 0.44
CA PRO A 13 -9.97 17.46 0.49
C PRO A 13 -9.81 18.04 1.90
N HIS A 14 -10.14 17.24 2.91
CA HIS A 14 -10.08 17.61 4.32
C HIS A 14 -9.31 16.55 5.12
N PRO A 15 -7.98 16.45 4.93
CA PRO A 15 -7.19 15.45 5.63
C PRO A 15 -7.11 15.79 7.12
N ALA A 16 -7.61 14.89 7.97
CA ALA A 16 -7.55 15.08 9.42
C ALA A 16 -6.34 14.34 10.00
N ARG A 17 -5.44 15.06 10.63
CA ARG A 17 -4.26 14.55 11.34
C ARG A 17 -3.99 15.41 12.56
N ARG A 18 -4.02 14.83 13.74
CA ARG A 18 -3.68 15.53 14.98
C ARG A 18 -2.42 14.94 15.60
N ILE A 19 -1.49 15.80 15.97
CA ILE A 19 -0.35 15.43 16.80
C ILE A 19 -0.70 15.63 18.29
N THR A 20 0.12 15.05 19.15
CA THR A 20 0.03 15.25 20.61
C THR A 20 -0.02 16.74 20.91
N GLY A 21 -1.01 17.19 21.68
CA GLY A 21 -1.30 18.62 21.91
C GLY A 21 -2.41 19.21 21.04
N ALA A 22 -3.14 18.37 20.29
CA ALA A 22 -4.37 18.70 19.54
C ALA A 22 -4.20 19.62 18.32
N ARG A 23 -2.97 19.88 17.84
CA ARG A 23 -2.77 20.67 16.63
C ARG A 23 -3.12 19.85 15.39
N GLU A 24 -4.02 20.39 14.55
CA GLU A 24 -4.35 19.80 13.25
C GLU A 24 -3.23 20.10 12.23
N ILE A 25 -2.70 19.06 11.60
CA ILE A 25 -1.61 19.17 10.61
C ILE A 25 -1.90 18.38 9.33
N GLY A 26 -3.14 17.96 9.10
CA GLY A 26 -3.48 17.07 7.99
C GLY A 26 -3.06 17.62 6.63
N HIS A 27 -3.41 18.86 6.32
CA HIS A 27 -3.00 19.52 5.08
C HIS A 27 -1.48 19.65 4.95
N LEU A 28 -0.79 20.07 6.02
CA LEU A 28 0.67 20.18 6.01
C LEU A 28 1.33 18.82 5.79
N ASN A 29 0.84 17.77 6.45
CA ASN A 29 1.38 16.42 6.27
C ASN A 29 1.16 15.91 4.84
N GLN A 30 -0.06 16.07 4.30
CA GLN A 30 -0.38 15.67 2.94
C GLN A 30 0.45 16.44 1.90
N TYR A 31 0.62 17.74 2.08
CA TYR A 31 1.48 18.58 1.23
C TYR A 31 2.93 18.08 1.24
N ARG A 32 3.51 17.81 2.43
CA ARG A 32 4.87 17.27 2.57
C ARG A 32 5.03 15.91 1.89
N CYS A 33 4.01 15.05 1.95
CA CYS A 33 4.03 13.78 1.24
C CYS A 33 4.13 14.01 -0.27
N VAL A 34 3.27 14.84 -0.84
CA VAL A 34 3.29 15.18 -2.27
C VAL A 34 4.66 15.74 -2.69
N GLU A 35 5.17 16.73 -1.95
CA GLU A 35 6.43 17.38 -2.27
C GLU A 35 7.63 16.43 -2.18
N SER A 36 7.62 15.48 -1.25
CA SER A 36 8.69 14.47 -1.15
C SER A 36 8.75 13.56 -2.39
N TRP A 37 7.61 13.20 -2.97
CA TRP A 37 7.52 12.46 -4.21
C TRP A 37 7.98 13.28 -5.42
N ARG A 38 7.57 14.55 -5.50
CA ARG A 38 8.02 15.49 -6.56
C ARG A 38 9.53 15.70 -6.51
N ALA A 39 10.08 15.92 -5.31
CA ALA A 39 11.52 16.06 -5.11
C ALA A 39 12.31 14.79 -5.48
N SER A 40 11.66 13.63 -5.43
CA SER A 40 12.23 12.34 -5.87
C SER A 40 12.10 12.11 -7.39
N GLY A 41 11.56 13.07 -8.15
CA GLY A 41 11.47 13.03 -9.60
C GLY A 41 10.19 12.40 -10.16
N PHE A 42 9.14 12.28 -9.35
CA PHE A 42 7.85 11.78 -9.82
C PHE A 42 6.94 12.91 -10.32
N HIS A 43 6.21 12.62 -11.39
CA HIS A 43 5.02 13.37 -11.74
C HIS A 43 3.86 12.86 -10.90
N VAL A 44 3.37 13.67 -9.94
CA VAL A 44 2.31 13.26 -9.03
C VAL A 44 0.95 13.69 -9.56
N VAL A 45 0.01 12.74 -9.61
CA VAL A 45 -1.39 12.99 -9.99
C VAL A 45 -2.31 12.53 -8.86
N SER A 46 -3.41 13.25 -8.65
CA SER A 46 -4.45 12.80 -7.73
C SER A 46 -5.60 12.18 -8.49
N VAL A 47 -6.07 11.01 -8.05
CA VAL A 47 -7.27 10.35 -8.59
C VAL A 47 -8.34 10.43 -7.52
N ASN A 48 -9.45 11.08 -7.83
CA ASN A 48 -10.51 11.37 -6.86
C ASN A 48 -11.90 11.06 -7.41
N ALA A 49 -12.86 10.89 -6.51
CA ALA A 49 -14.27 10.90 -6.87
C ALA A 49 -14.67 12.28 -7.43
N ALA A 50 -15.68 12.31 -8.28
CA ALA A 50 -16.08 13.52 -9.01
C ALA A 50 -16.41 14.71 -8.09
N ASP A 51 -17.07 14.44 -6.97
CA ASP A 51 -17.47 15.45 -5.99
C ASP A 51 -16.31 16.01 -5.13
N GLU A 52 -15.15 15.35 -5.12
CA GLU A 52 -13.95 15.83 -4.43
C GLU A 52 -12.98 16.58 -5.36
N ALA A 53 -13.08 16.36 -6.66
CA ALA A 53 -12.07 16.79 -7.62
C ALA A 53 -11.82 18.31 -7.62
N ASP A 54 -12.87 19.14 -7.52
CA ASP A 54 -12.71 20.59 -7.53
C ASP A 54 -12.07 21.13 -6.25
N ALA A 55 -12.37 20.53 -5.10
CA ALA A 55 -11.71 20.87 -3.85
C ALA A 55 -10.21 20.56 -3.90
N ILE A 56 -9.82 19.42 -4.52
CA ILE A 56 -8.41 19.07 -4.70
C ILE A 56 -7.73 20.01 -5.70
N ARG A 57 -8.35 20.35 -6.84
CA ARG A 57 -7.81 21.33 -7.79
C ARG A 57 -7.57 22.70 -7.14
N THR A 58 -8.46 23.11 -6.24
CA THR A 58 -8.31 24.34 -5.49
C THR A 58 -7.15 24.28 -4.50
N ALA A 59 -7.00 23.16 -3.78
CA ALA A 59 -5.94 22.99 -2.78
C ALA A 59 -4.55 22.76 -3.42
N TYR A 60 -4.52 22.17 -4.62
CA TYR A 60 -3.28 21.81 -5.35
C TYR A 60 -3.37 22.24 -6.83
N PRO A 61 -3.29 23.56 -7.12
CA PRO A 61 -3.54 24.08 -8.47
C PRO A 61 -2.55 23.55 -9.53
N ASP A 62 -1.34 23.19 -9.12
CA ASP A 62 -0.29 22.68 -10.02
C ASP A 62 -0.27 21.15 -10.13
N MET A 63 -1.30 20.46 -9.63
CA MET A 63 -1.36 19.01 -9.68
C MET A 63 -2.52 18.55 -10.56
N PRO A 64 -2.26 17.67 -11.55
CA PRO A 64 -3.32 17.06 -12.33
C PRO A 64 -4.27 16.24 -11.44
N VAL A 65 -5.57 16.46 -11.59
CA VAL A 65 -6.62 15.70 -10.90
C VAL A 65 -7.41 14.92 -11.93
N LEU A 66 -7.31 13.59 -11.82
CA LEU A 66 -8.06 12.63 -12.63
C LEU A 66 -9.32 12.23 -11.87
N VAL A 67 -10.44 12.09 -12.58
CA VAL A 67 -11.72 11.70 -11.99
C VAL A 67 -11.92 10.20 -12.20
N ALA A 68 -12.13 9.46 -11.11
CA ALA A 68 -12.49 8.06 -11.16
C ALA A 68 -13.96 7.88 -11.56
N GLU A 69 -14.29 6.81 -12.28
CA GLU A 69 -15.68 6.48 -12.61
C GLU A 69 -16.42 5.86 -11.44
N ARG A 70 -15.70 5.18 -10.57
CA ARG A 70 -16.24 4.51 -9.37
C ARG A 70 -15.42 4.88 -8.14
N ASP A 71 -16.06 4.82 -7.00
CA ASP A 71 -15.41 4.90 -5.68
C ASP A 71 -15.88 3.77 -4.76
N ALA A 72 -15.32 3.71 -3.56
CA ALA A 72 -15.57 2.65 -2.59
C ALA A 72 -16.62 3.04 -1.52
N ARG A 73 -17.52 4.00 -1.77
CA ARG A 73 -18.55 4.40 -0.79
C ARG A 73 -19.44 3.24 -0.35
N ASP A 74 -19.80 2.36 -1.28
CA ASP A 74 -20.60 1.16 -0.99
C ASP A 74 -19.87 0.18 -0.05
N LEU A 75 -18.53 0.19 -0.08
CA LEU A 75 -17.69 -0.68 0.74
C LEU A 75 -17.39 -0.10 2.12
N CYS A 76 -17.11 1.21 2.20
CA CYS A 76 -16.56 1.83 3.40
C CYS A 76 -17.17 3.19 3.75
N ARG A 77 -18.21 3.63 3.04
CA ARG A 77 -18.88 4.93 3.18
C ARG A 77 -17.97 6.14 2.99
N ARG A 78 -16.81 5.95 2.35
CA ARG A 78 -15.86 7.02 2.01
C ARG A 78 -15.51 6.94 0.53
N PRO A 79 -15.24 8.07 -0.14
CA PRO A 79 -14.95 8.14 -1.57
C PRO A 79 -13.51 7.71 -1.89
N LEU A 80 -13.09 6.57 -1.33
CA LEU A 80 -11.79 5.99 -1.66
C LEU A 80 -11.81 5.41 -3.07
N ILE A 81 -10.67 5.44 -3.73
CA ILE A 81 -10.58 5.01 -5.11
C ILE A 81 -10.14 3.54 -5.19
N PRO A 82 -10.90 2.66 -5.85
CA PRO A 82 -10.49 1.29 -6.12
C PRO A 82 -9.14 1.22 -6.81
N VAL A 83 -8.34 0.20 -6.49
CA VAL A 83 -7.02 0.01 -7.11
C VAL A 83 -7.15 -0.15 -8.64
N SER A 84 -8.20 -0.84 -9.09
CA SER A 84 -8.54 -0.98 -10.52
C SER A 84 -8.79 0.37 -11.20
N GLU A 85 -9.50 1.30 -10.54
CA GLU A 85 -9.74 2.65 -11.05
C GLU A 85 -8.45 3.48 -11.09
N MET A 86 -7.56 3.33 -10.10
CA MET A 86 -6.25 3.97 -10.14
C MET A 86 -5.42 3.52 -11.33
N ILE A 87 -5.39 2.20 -11.60
CA ILE A 87 -4.70 1.64 -12.78
C ILE A 87 -5.33 2.18 -14.06
N ARG A 88 -6.66 2.17 -14.16
CA ARG A 88 -7.39 2.70 -15.31
C ARG A 88 -7.10 4.19 -15.55
N ALA A 89 -7.08 5.00 -14.51
CA ALA A 89 -6.76 6.43 -14.61
C ALA A 89 -5.35 6.66 -15.16
N LEU A 90 -4.36 5.89 -14.73
CA LEU A 90 -3.01 5.92 -15.27
C LEU A 90 -2.96 5.52 -16.76
N GLN A 91 -3.74 4.50 -17.15
CA GLN A 91 -3.85 4.06 -18.55
C GLN A 91 -4.46 5.14 -19.45
N VAL A 92 -5.59 5.73 -19.04
CA VAL A 92 -6.25 6.81 -19.77
C VAL A 92 -5.35 8.03 -19.91
N ALA A 93 -4.52 8.31 -18.91
CA ALA A 93 -3.51 9.37 -18.95
C ALA A 93 -2.28 9.02 -19.81
N GLY A 94 -2.24 7.85 -20.46
CA GLY A 94 -1.13 7.43 -21.32
C GLY A 94 0.16 7.10 -20.58
N VAL A 95 0.08 6.82 -19.28
CA VAL A 95 1.25 6.47 -18.46
C VAL A 95 1.71 5.05 -18.79
N THR A 96 2.96 4.89 -19.20
CA THR A 96 3.54 3.57 -19.48
C THR A 96 4.16 2.93 -18.25
N TRP A 97 4.81 3.72 -17.39
CA TRP A 97 5.41 3.25 -16.15
C TRP A 97 5.13 4.26 -15.03
N GLY A 98 4.60 3.78 -13.95
CA GLY A 98 4.18 4.60 -12.84
C GLY A 98 3.84 3.77 -11.63
N GLY A 99 3.00 4.29 -10.74
CA GLY A 99 2.59 3.54 -9.56
C GLY A 99 1.47 4.20 -8.78
N ILE A 100 1.11 3.52 -7.70
CA ILE A 100 0.07 3.94 -6.77
C ILE A 100 0.68 4.02 -5.39
N ALA A 101 0.40 5.10 -4.65
CA ALA A 101 0.83 5.28 -3.27
C ALA A 101 -0.29 5.77 -2.37
N SER A 102 -0.22 5.43 -1.08
CA SER A 102 -1.02 6.08 -0.05
C SER A 102 -0.70 7.57 0.02
N ALA A 103 -1.72 8.41 0.24
CA ALA A 103 -1.57 9.87 0.27
C ALA A 103 -0.80 10.41 1.49
N ASP A 104 -0.55 9.55 2.47
CA ASP A 104 0.02 9.87 3.77
C ASP A 104 1.42 9.30 4.01
N VAL A 105 2.10 8.88 2.93
CA VAL A 105 3.49 8.44 2.98
C VAL A 105 4.41 9.42 2.28
N ARG A 106 5.51 9.77 2.93
CA ARG A 106 6.58 10.59 2.37
C ARG A 106 7.82 9.76 2.07
N VAL A 107 8.59 10.17 1.10
CA VAL A 107 9.87 9.53 0.76
C VAL A 107 10.89 9.80 1.86
N ALA A 108 11.54 8.74 2.34
CA ALA A 108 12.58 8.82 3.36
C ALA A 108 13.94 9.21 2.76
N ASP A 109 14.32 8.56 1.66
CA ASP A 109 15.58 8.78 0.94
C ASP A 109 15.29 8.90 -0.56
N PRO A 110 15.28 10.14 -1.11
CA PRO A 110 15.04 10.37 -2.53
C PRO A 110 16.10 9.76 -3.44
N ASP A 111 17.35 9.63 -3.00
CA ASP A 111 18.43 9.07 -3.81
C ASP A 111 18.32 7.54 -3.90
N LEU A 112 18.05 6.88 -2.77
CA LEU A 112 17.73 5.47 -2.75
C LEU A 112 16.53 5.17 -3.66
N LEU A 113 15.45 5.94 -3.51
CA LEU A 113 14.25 5.74 -4.31
C LEU A 113 14.55 5.88 -5.81
N ARG A 114 15.29 6.91 -6.23
CA ARG A 114 15.68 7.10 -7.64
C ARG A 114 16.50 5.94 -8.19
N ARG A 115 17.46 5.39 -7.41
CA ARG A 115 18.23 4.21 -7.82
C ARG A 115 17.32 3.00 -8.03
N VAL A 116 16.51 2.67 -7.03
CA VAL A 116 15.59 1.52 -7.08
C VAL A 116 14.60 1.64 -8.23
N VAL A 117 14.08 2.85 -8.49
CA VAL A 117 13.16 3.14 -9.60
C VAL A 117 13.84 2.90 -10.96
N ASN A 118 15.06 3.40 -11.13
CA ASN A 118 15.79 3.21 -12.38
C ASN A 118 16.08 1.73 -12.66
N GLU A 119 16.49 0.98 -11.65
CA GLU A 119 16.72 -0.46 -11.74
C GLU A 119 15.44 -1.25 -12.07
N GLY A 120 14.37 -1.00 -11.33
CA GLY A 120 13.08 -1.66 -11.56
C GLY A 120 12.52 -1.36 -12.94
N ARG A 121 12.57 -0.09 -13.37
CA ARG A 121 12.10 0.35 -14.67
C ARG A 121 12.90 -0.27 -15.83
N SER A 122 14.23 -0.28 -15.75
CA SER A 122 15.08 -0.88 -16.78
C SER A 122 14.91 -2.38 -16.89
N GLY A 123 14.65 -3.06 -15.76
CA GLY A 123 14.35 -4.49 -15.69
C GLY A 123 12.90 -4.87 -15.98
N GLY A 124 12.01 -3.90 -16.17
CA GLY A 124 10.57 -4.14 -16.32
C GLY A 124 9.92 -4.77 -15.08
N ARG A 125 10.51 -4.53 -13.89
CA ARG A 125 10.12 -5.16 -12.64
C ARG A 125 9.27 -4.19 -11.80
N PRO A 126 8.12 -4.62 -11.26
CA PRO A 126 7.42 -3.83 -10.26
C PRO A 126 8.26 -3.66 -8.99
N ILE A 127 8.02 -2.56 -8.28
CA ILE A 127 8.74 -2.20 -7.07
C ILE A 127 7.74 -2.07 -5.93
N PHE A 128 7.97 -2.78 -4.84
CA PHE A 128 7.14 -2.76 -3.64
C PHE A 128 7.85 -1.97 -2.55
N LEU A 129 7.29 -0.82 -2.18
CA LEU A 129 7.89 0.09 -1.22
C LEU A 129 7.17 0.00 0.12
N ASN A 130 7.85 -0.54 1.11
CA ASN A 130 7.39 -0.59 2.49
C ASN A 130 7.61 0.76 3.18
N ARG A 131 6.86 0.99 4.25
CA ARG A 131 6.95 2.19 5.08
C ARG A 131 7.50 1.88 6.46
N ALA A 132 8.10 2.88 7.10
CA ALA A 132 8.30 2.92 8.53
C ALA A 132 7.36 3.94 9.18
N ASN A 133 6.78 3.57 10.31
CA ASN A 133 5.90 4.43 11.08
C ASN A 133 6.72 5.36 11.96
N VAL A 134 6.44 6.66 11.90
CA VAL A 134 7.07 7.71 12.70
C VAL A 134 6.05 8.37 13.63
N VAL A 135 6.53 8.91 14.75
CA VAL A 135 5.68 9.56 15.76
C VAL A 135 5.56 11.04 15.49
N HIS A 136 6.63 11.66 15.02
CA HIS A 136 6.68 13.10 14.74
C HIS A 136 6.88 13.38 13.24
N PRO A 137 6.29 14.44 12.68
CA PRO A 137 6.43 14.77 11.25
C PRO A 137 7.88 15.06 10.79
N CYS A 138 8.77 15.35 11.72
CA CYS A 138 10.18 15.63 11.44
C CYS A 138 11.11 14.43 11.68
N ASP A 139 10.57 13.27 12.08
CA ASP A 139 11.41 12.08 12.26
C ASP A 139 11.90 11.58 10.89
N ASP A 140 13.19 11.25 10.81
CA ASP A 140 13.81 10.73 9.58
C ASP A 140 13.92 9.20 9.58
N ALA A 141 13.64 8.56 10.70
CA ALA A 141 13.62 7.11 10.87
C ALA A 141 12.41 6.69 11.72
N GLY A 142 11.96 5.46 11.53
CA GLY A 142 10.81 4.92 12.23
C GLY A 142 10.83 3.40 12.34
N VAL A 143 9.76 2.82 12.83
CA VAL A 143 9.57 1.38 12.97
C VAL A 143 8.94 0.83 11.70
N LEU A 144 9.60 -0.16 11.07
CA LEU A 144 9.08 -0.82 9.86
C LEU A 144 7.67 -1.36 10.10
N ASP A 145 6.75 -1.03 9.21
CA ASP A 145 5.40 -1.56 9.22
C ASP A 145 5.38 -2.91 8.48
N PRO A 146 5.07 -4.02 9.15
CA PRO A 146 5.05 -5.33 8.52
C PRO A 146 3.78 -5.57 7.68
N SER A 147 2.88 -4.59 7.56
CA SER A 147 1.58 -4.80 6.90
C SER A 147 1.64 -4.84 5.38
N GLY A 148 2.81 -4.65 4.76
CA GLY A 148 3.02 -4.70 3.32
C GLY A 148 3.22 -3.33 2.67
N PRO A 149 3.35 -3.27 1.34
CA PRO A 149 3.72 -2.06 0.64
C PRO A 149 2.68 -0.95 0.76
N SER A 150 3.15 0.27 0.91
CA SER A 150 2.36 1.50 0.91
C SER A 150 2.49 2.29 -0.38
N ALA A 151 3.41 1.88 -1.25
CA ALA A 151 3.44 2.27 -2.65
C ALA A 151 3.90 1.07 -3.49
N VAL A 152 3.33 0.96 -4.69
CA VAL A 152 3.64 -0.07 -5.68
C VAL A 152 3.85 0.62 -7.01
N LEU A 153 5.03 0.42 -7.62
CA LEU A 153 5.39 0.99 -8.92
C LEU A 153 5.45 -0.15 -9.94
N PHE A 154 4.98 0.08 -11.16
CA PHE A 154 4.81 -0.99 -12.14
C PHE A 154 4.68 -0.47 -13.58
N ASP A 155 4.80 -1.37 -14.55
CA ASP A 155 4.38 -1.16 -15.93
C ASP A 155 2.85 -1.15 -15.99
N VAL A 156 2.27 -0.02 -16.39
CA VAL A 156 0.82 0.19 -16.37
C VAL A 156 0.09 -0.71 -17.38
N GLY A 157 0.73 -1.01 -18.49
CA GLY A 157 0.19 -1.95 -19.50
C GLY A 157 0.08 -3.37 -18.95
N ARG A 158 1.07 -3.83 -18.17
CA ARG A 158 1.06 -5.15 -17.53
C ARG A 158 0.05 -5.25 -16.39
N ALA A 159 -0.24 -4.14 -15.72
CA ALA A 159 -1.25 -4.10 -14.67
C ALA A 159 -2.68 -4.04 -15.21
N ALA A 160 -2.85 -3.81 -16.52
CA ALA A 160 -4.14 -3.81 -17.17
C ALA A 160 -4.84 -5.16 -16.99
N GLY A 161 -6.08 -5.14 -16.51
CA GLY A 161 -6.89 -6.36 -16.34
C GLY A 161 -6.54 -7.20 -15.09
N LEU A 162 -5.64 -6.74 -14.21
CA LEU A 162 -5.44 -7.42 -12.93
C LEU A 162 -6.72 -7.37 -12.09
N ASP A 163 -7.12 -8.53 -11.59
CA ASP A 163 -8.21 -8.63 -10.63
C ASP A 163 -7.70 -8.26 -9.23
N VAL A 164 -7.98 -7.04 -8.81
CA VAL A 164 -7.61 -6.46 -7.53
C VAL A 164 -8.82 -5.99 -6.72
N GLU A 165 -10.01 -6.44 -7.12
CA GLU A 165 -11.23 -6.16 -6.37
C GLU A 165 -11.31 -7.02 -5.07
N PRO A 166 -11.92 -6.51 -3.99
CA PRO A 166 -12.56 -5.19 -3.84
C PRO A 166 -11.65 -4.13 -3.20
N PHE A 167 -10.35 -4.14 -3.45
CA PHE A 167 -9.39 -3.30 -2.73
C PHE A 167 -9.36 -1.86 -3.27
N ALA A 168 -9.38 -0.88 -2.34
CA ALA A 168 -9.25 0.53 -2.65
C ALA A 168 -8.09 1.14 -1.84
N VAL A 169 -7.42 2.15 -2.42
CA VAL A 169 -6.28 2.82 -1.78
C VAL A 169 -6.73 3.47 -0.47
N GLY A 170 -5.98 3.20 0.61
CA GLY A 170 -6.33 3.63 1.96
C GLY A 170 -7.13 2.59 2.75
N LEU A 171 -7.66 1.52 2.14
CA LEU A 171 -8.27 0.39 2.85
C LEU A 171 -7.22 -0.64 3.30
N PRO A 172 -7.51 -1.45 4.32
CA PRO A 172 -6.60 -2.49 4.77
C PRO A 172 -6.22 -3.47 3.65
N GLY A 173 -4.93 -3.70 3.45
CA GLY A 173 -4.42 -4.75 2.56
C GLY A 173 -4.33 -4.41 1.07
N TRP A 174 -4.71 -3.21 0.63
CA TRP A 174 -4.69 -2.84 -0.78
C TRP A 174 -3.32 -3.03 -1.45
N GLY A 175 -2.24 -2.61 -0.78
CA GLY A 175 -0.89 -2.73 -1.33
C GLY A 175 -0.44 -4.20 -1.46
N ARG A 176 -0.82 -5.06 -0.50
CA ARG A 176 -0.57 -6.51 -0.60
C ARG A 176 -1.35 -7.14 -1.75
N ALA A 177 -2.62 -6.74 -1.92
CA ALA A 177 -3.45 -7.27 -2.99
C ALA A 177 -2.88 -6.95 -4.36
N LEU A 178 -2.45 -5.70 -4.59
CA LEU A 178 -1.82 -5.28 -5.83
C LEU A 178 -0.46 -5.98 -6.04
N ALA A 179 0.37 -6.06 -5.00
CA ALA A 179 1.66 -6.75 -5.09
C ALA A 179 1.49 -8.24 -5.43
N MET A 180 0.54 -8.92 -4.77
CA MET A 180 0.24 -10.32 -5.05
C MET A 180 -0.28 -10.52 -6.48
N ALA A 181 -1.21 -9.69 -6.95
CA ALA A 181 -1.73 -9.78 -8.30
C ALA A 181 -0.62 -9.60 -9.36
N LEU A 182 0.32 -8.67 -9.15
CA LEU A 182 1.47 -8.48 -10.04
C LEU A 182 2.43 -9.68 -10.05
N LEU A 183 2.70 -10.29 -8.88
CA LEU A 183 3.54 -11.48 -8.79
C LEU A 183 2.90 -12.68 -9.50
N LEU A 184 1.58 -12.87 -9.29
CA LEU A 184 0.83 -13.96 -9.94
C LEU A 184 0.71 -13.79 -11.45
N ALA A 185 0.77 -12.56 -11.95
CA ALA A 185 0.89 -12.27 -13.38
C ALA A 185 2.30 -12.54 -13.96
N GLY A 186 3.17 -13.22 -13.21
CA GLY A 186 4.50 -13.62 -13.63
C GLY A 186 5.55 -12.51 -13.54
N SER A 187 5.30 -11.45 -12.80
CA SER A 187 6.26 -10.38 -12.60
C SER A 187 7.30 -10.76 -11.55
N GLN A 188 8.57 -10.73 -11.91
CA GLN A 188 9.63 -10.60 -10.92
C GLN A 188 9.59 -9.17 -10.34
N ALA A 189 9.72 -9.03 -9.04
CA ALA A 189 9.60 -7.73 -8.39
C ALA A 189 10.88 -7.35 -7.62
N THR A 190 11.01 -6.08 -7.32
CA THR A 190 12.03 -5.54 -6.42
C THR A 190 11.37 -5.08 -5.13
N CYS A 191 11.86 -5.54 -3.99
CA CYS A 191 11.39 -5.12 -2.67
C CYS A 191 12.60 -4.70 -1.83
N PRO A 192 12.88 -3.39 -1.67
CA PRO A 192 14.00 -2.92 -0.87
C PRO A 192 13.87 -3.42 0.59
N ALA A 193 14.97 -3.87 1.18
CA ALA A 193 14.98 -4.35 2.57
C ALA A 193 14.72 -3.22 3.57
N ALA A 194 15.19 -2.00 3.25
CA ALA A 194 14.94 -0.81 4.06
C ALA A 194 13.60 -0.16 3.68
N ALA A 195 12.93 0.45 4.66
CA ALA A 195 11.77 1.26 4.39
C ALA A 195 12.16 2.51 3.57
N ALA A 196 11.65 2.59 2.35
CA ALA A 196 11.84 3.76 1.49
C ALA A 196 10.89 4.91 1.83
N LEU A 197 9.85 4.63 2.61
CA LEU A 197 8.77 5.55 2.92
C LEU A 197 8.61 5.74 4.43
N LEU A 198 8.15 6.91 4.84
CA LEU A 198 7.77 7.23 6.21
C LEU A 198 6.29 7.60 6.29
N HIS A 199 5.64 7.11 7.31
CA HIS A 199 4.22 7.34 7.58
C HIS A 199 4.05 7.90 8.99
N LEU A 200 3.43 9.06 9.10
CA LEU A 200 3.12 9.64 10.39
C LEU A 200 1.99 8.84 11.06
N ASN A 201 2.30 8.26 12.24
CA ASN A 201 1.32 7.53 13.00
C ASN A 201 0.09 8.37 13.34
N HIS A 202 -1.05 7.75 13.24
CA HIS A 202 -2.34 8.33 13.64
C HIS A 202 -3.26 7.23 14.17
N PRO A 203 -4.32 7.60 14.91
CA PRO A 203 -5.35 6.64 15.30
C PRO A 203 -5.88 5.90 14.08
N ARG A 204 -6.17 4.62 14.23
CA ARG A 204 -6.71 3.80 13.15
C ARG A 204 -7.99 4.43 12.60
N ALA A 205 -8.02 4.64 11.28
CA ALA A 205 -9.16 5.23 10.59
C ALA A 205 -10.33 4.24 10.42
N TRP A 206 -10.06 2.93 10.60
CA TRP A 206 -11.00 1.85 10.28
C TRP A 206 -11.32 1.01 11.50
N GLY A 207 -12.60 0.67 11.64
CA GLY A 207 -13.09 -0.25 12.64
C GLY A 207 -12.62 -1.69 12.40
N GLU A 208 -12.79 -2.53 13.40
CA GLU A 208 -12.36 -3.93 13.40
C GLU A 208 -13.11 -4.76 12.33
N ASP A 209 -14.40 -4.49 12.13
CA ASP A 209 -15.26 -5.11 11.14
C ASP A 209 -14.73 -4.92 9.71
N LEU A 210 -14.24 -3.71 9.39
CA LEU A 210 -13.68 -3.44 8.08
C LEU A 210 -12.34 -4.16 7.86
N HIS A 211 -11.48 -4.19 8.90
CA HIS A 211 -10.25 -4.98 8.85
C HIS A 211 -10.54 -6.47 8.62
N GLN A 212 -11.56 -7.00 9.30
CA GLN A 212 -11.99 -8.39 9.13
C GLN A 212 -12.49 -8.67 7.71
N ARG A 213 -13.33 -7.78 7.19
CA ARG A 213 -13.89 -7.91 5.84
C ARG A 213 -12.81 -7.96 4.76
N PHE A 214 -11.83 -7.04 4.80
CA PHE A 214 -10.75 -7.01 3.81
C PHE A 214 -9.73 -8.12 4.02
N PHE A 215 -9.54 -8.59 5.23
CA PHE A 215 -8.79 -9.79 5.51
C PHE A 215 -9.43 -11.04 4.87
N ALA A 216 -10.74 -11.22 5.05
CA ALA A 216 -11.48 -12.31 4.42
C ALA A 216 -11.46 -12.20 2.88
N ALA A 217 -11.67 -11.00 2.32
CA ALA A 217 -11.60 -10.77 0.89
C ALA A 217 -10.23 -11.13 0.31
N PHE A 218 -9.13 -10.74 0.97
CA PHE A 218 -7.78 -11.10 0.55
C PHE A 218 -7.57 -12.63 0.57
N ARG A 219 -7.98 -13.30 1.65
CA ARG A 219 -7.86 -14.73 1.74
C ARG A 219 -8.65 -15.46 0.66
N THR A 220 -9.92 -15.09 0.47
CA THR A 220 -10.77 -15.70 -0.55
C THR A 220 -10.18 -15.52 -1.94
N ARG A 221 -9.68 -14.31 -2.24
CA ARG A 221 -9.14 -13.98 -3.56
C ARG A 221 -7.84 -14.71 -3.89
N PHE A 222 -6.97 -14.90 -2.91
CA PHE A 222 -5.61 -15.42 -3.13
C PHE A 222 -5.35 -16.78 -2.47
N SER A 223 -6.37 -17.47 -1.96
CA SER A 223 -6.16 -18.70 -1.20
C SER A 223 -5.50 -19.82 -2.02
N SER A 224 -5.92 -20.01 -3.26
CA SER A 224 -5.38 -21.06 -4.13
C SER A 224 -3.93 -20.75 -4.52
N GLU A 225 -3.67 -19.53 -4.90
CA GLU A 225 -2.35 -19.05 -5.32
C GLU A 225 -1.37 -19.05 -4.15
N LEU A 226 -1.81 -18.62 -2.97
CA LEU A 226 -1.01 -18.71 -1.75
C LEU A 226 -0.65 -20.16 -1.42
N ALA A 227 -1.56 -21.10 -1.58
CA ALA A 227 -1.29 -22.52 -1.35
C ALA A 227 -0.20 -23.04 -2.30
N VAL A 228 -0.24 -22.69 -3.59
CA VAL A 228 0.78 -23.09 -4.57
C VAL A 228 2.14 -22.49 -4.22
N LEU A 229 2.20 -21.17 -3.98
CA LEU A 229 3.44 -20.48 -3.65
C LEU A 229 4.07 -20.97 -2.35
N GLN A 230 3.25 -21.39 -1.38
CA GLN A 230 3.71 -21.95 -0.13
C GLN A 230 4.27 -23.36 -0.29
N CYS A 231 3.69 -24.19 -1.19
CA CYS A 231 4.21 -25.52 -1.51
C CYS A 231 5.63 -25.44 -2.10
N GLU A 232 5.94 -24.44 -2.88
CA GLU A 232 7.28 -24.24 -3.45
C GLU A 232 8.33 -23.89 -2.39
N LYS A 233 7.91 -23.35 -1.25
CA LYS A 233 8.81 -22.94 -0.14
C LYS A 233 8.95 -23.94 1.00
N GLY A 234 8.25 -25.08 0.92
CA GLY A 234 8.28 -26.14 1.91
C GLY A 234 7.01 -26.22 2.77
N ALA A 235 6.69 -27.43 3.18
CA ALA A 235 5.44 -27.78 3.87
C ALA A 235 5.23 -27.02 5.20
N ASP A 236 6.32 -26.73 5.93
CA ASP A 236 6.23 -26.10 7.25
C ASP A 236 5.81 -24.63 7.18
N ALA A 237 6.29 -23.88 6.19
CA ALA A 237 5.89 -22.48 5.99
C ALA A 237 4.42 -22.38 5.54
N GLN A 238 3.97 -23.33 4.75
CA GLN A 238 2.58 -23.43 4.28
C GLN A 238 1.60 -23.62 5.44
N ALA A 239 1.89 -24.58 6.31
CA ALA A 239 1.04 -24.87 7.46
C ALA A 239 0.90 -23.65 8.37
N ALA A 240 2.01 -22.95 8.66
CA ALA A 240 2.04 -21.80 9.55
C ALA A 240 1.15 -20.64 9.05
N VAL A 241 1.23 -20.27 7.77
CA VAL A 241 0.40 -19.17 7.22
C VAL A 241 -1.07 -19.54 7.16
N ALA A 242 -1.38 -20.78 6.78
CA ALA A 242 -2.76 -21.29 6.76
C ALA A 242 -3.36 -21.30 8.17
N ASP A 243 -2.58 -21.72 9.18
CA ASP A 243 -3.01 -21.75 10.57
C ASP A 243 -3.27 -20.35 11.13
N LEU A 244 -2.39 -19.41 10.89
CA LEU A 244 -2.59 -18.01 11.29
C LEU A 244 -3.91 -17.46 10.73
N GLY A 245 -4.20 -17.75 9.46
CA GLY A 245 -5.45 -17.34 8.81
C GLY A 245 -6.68 -17.99 9.46
N ARG A 246 -6.66 -19.30 9.70
CA ARG A 246 -7.76 -20.02 10.36
C ARG A 246 -8.00 -19.55 11.79
N HIS A 247 -6.95 -19.35 12.55
CA HIS A 247 -7.07 -18.81 13.91
C HIS A 247 -7.66 -17.40 13.94
N ALA A 248 -7.24 -16.53 13.02
CA ALA A 248 -7.81 -15.17 12.92
C ALA A 248 -9.33 -15.20 12.68
N GLU A 249 -9.81 -16.08 11.79
CA GLU A 249 -11.25 -16.27 11.52
C GLU A 249 -11.98 -16.86 12.72
N THR A 250 -11.44 -17.95 13.29
CA THR A 250 -12.06 -18.59 14.45
C THR A 250 -12.27 -17.63 15.61
N TYR A 251 -11.25 -16.84 15.95
CA TYR A 251 -11.38 -15.86 17.04
C TYR A 251 -12.26 -14.66 16.67
N ALA A 252 -12.33 -14.28 15.40
CA ALA A 252 -13.28 -13.25 14.94
C ALA A 252 -14.73 -13.73 15.07
N ASP A 253 -15.01 -14.98 14.69
CA ASP A 253 -16.34 -15.58 14.85
C ASP A 253 -16.73 -15.71 16.33
N LEU A 254 -15.81 -16.10 17.19
CA LEU A 254 -16.03 -16.15 18.63
C LEU A 254 -16.35 -14.76 19.20
N ALA A 255 -15.61 -13.74 18.79
CA ALA A 255 -15.84 -12.35 19.21
C ALA A 255 -17.21 -11.84 18.75
N ALA A 256 -17.65 -12.21 17.54
CA ALA A 256 -18.97 -11.85 17.03
C ALA A 256 -20.12 -12.50 17.80
N ARG A 257 -19.92 -13.77 18.23
CA ARG A 257 -20.94 -14.52 19.01
C ARG A 257 -20.99 -14.12 20.48
N ARG A 258 -19.92 -13.56 21.03
CA ARG A 258 -19.78 -13.20 22.44
C ARG A 258 -19.28 -11.76 22.60
N PRO A 259 -20.11 -10.75 22.22
CA PRO A 259 -19.74 -9.37 22.38
C PRO A 259 -19.60 -9.06 23.87
N GLY A 260 -18.42 -8.71 24.31
CA GLY A 260 -18.09 -8.48 25.73
C GLY A 260 -16.92 -9.29 26.27
N GLU A 261 -16.54 -10.39 25.60
CA GLU A 261 -15.30 -11.10 25.88
C GLU A 261 -14.14 -10.37 25.17
N SER A 262 -13.54 -9.39 25.84
CA SER A 262 -12.47 -8.55 25.26
C SER A 262 -11.25 -9.32 24.75
N GLY A 263 -10.99 -10.50 25.30
CA GLY A 263 -9.85 -11.34 24.90
C GLY A 263 -9.95 -11.96 23.50
N THR A 264 -11.16 -12.28 23.01
CA THR A 264 -11.33 -12.93 21.70
C THR A 264 -11.07 -11.97 20.55
N ALA A 265 -11.54 -10.73 20.64
CA ALA A 265 -11.31 -9.71 19.63
C ALA A 265 -9.83 -9.31 19.55
N GLU A 266 -9.15 -9.21 20.70
CA GLU A 266 -7.70 -8.94 20.73
C GLU A 266 -6.92 -10.10 20.12
N THR A 267 -7.28 -11.33 20.44
CA THR A 267 -6.63 -12.52 19.87
C THR A 267 -6.82 -12.60 18.35
N ALA A 268 -8.02 -12.32 17.84
CA ALA A 268 -8.29 -12.22 16.40
C ALA A 268 -7.38 -11.17 15.72
N ARG A 269 -7.23 -9.99 16.35
CA ARG A 269 -6.34 -8.92 15.85
C ARG A 269 -4.88 -9.37 15.77
N ARG A 270 -4.39 -10.07 16.80
CA ARG A 270 -3.01 -10.60 16.83
C ARG A 270 -2.76 -11.60 15.71
N TYR A 271 -3.66 -12.55 15.50
CA TYR A 271 -3.53 -13.53 14.42
C TYR A 271 -3.61 -12.88 13.03
N ARG A 272 -4.50 -11.89 12.83
CA ARG A 272 -4.53 -11.15 11.57
C ARG A 272 -3.26 -10.36 11.30
N ALA A 273 -2.69 -9.73 12.33
CA ALA A 273 -1.43 -9.03 12.21
C ALA A 273 -0.28 -9.98 11.86
N ALA A 274 -0.21 -11.15 12.53
CA ALA A 274 0.77 -12.17 12.24
C ALA A 274 0.62 -12.74 10.82
N TYR A 275 -0.61 -13.03 10.37
CA TYR A 275 -0.89 -13.43 8.99
C TYR A 275 -0.46 -12.36 7.99
N ALA A 276 -0.78 -11.10 8.25
CA ALA A 276 -0.41 -9.99 7.38
C ALA A 276 1.12 -9.86 7.24
N ALA A 277 1.85 -10.05 8.34
CA ALA A 277 3.31 -10.08 8.34
C ALA A 277 3.86 -11.27 7.54
N ALA A 278 3.33 -12.47 7.78
CA ALA A 278 3.75 -13.68 7.06
C ALA A 278 3.51 -13.59 5.54
N VAL A 279 2.39 -13.00 5.11
CA VAL A 279 2.13 -12.74 3.68
C VAL A 279 3.07 -11.67 3.12
N ALA A 280 3.39 -10.62 3.90
CA ALA A 280 4.34 -9.59 3.46
C ALA A 280 5.76 -10.16 3.33
N ASP A 281 6.15 -11.07 4.21
CA ASP A 281 7.41 -11.82 4.12
C ASP A 281 7.44 -12.71 2.87
N LEU A 282 6.35 -13.43 2.60
CA LEU A 282 6.22 -14.23 1.38
C LEU A 282 6.34 -13.36 0.11
N ILE A 283 5.66 -12.21 0.06
CA ILE A 283 5.77 -11.26 -1.05
C ILE A 283 7.22 -10.79 -1.22
N ARG A 284 7.91 -10.49 -0.13
CA ARG A 284 9.33 -10.07 -0.15
C ARG A 284 10.24 -11.16 -0.66
N ASP A 285 10.02 -12.38 -0.24
CA ASP A 285 10.80 -13.53 -0.66
C ASP A 285 10.57 -13.93 -2.13
N LEU A 286 9.37 -13.74 -2.65
CA LEU A 286 9.04 -13.95 -4.06
C LEU A 286 9.57 -12.81 -4.95
N ALA A 287 9.71 -11.60 -4.40
CA ALA A 287 10.39 -10.53 -5.07
C ALA A 287 11.87 -10.93 -5.23
N VAL A 288 12.40 -10.81 -6.43
CA VAL A 288 13.85 -10.93 -6.62
C VAL A 288 14.45 -9.72 -5.92
N ALA A 289 15.14 -9.96 -4.81
CA ALA A 289 15.94 -8.92 -4.19
C ALA A 289 16.82 -8.32 -5.29
N ALA A 290 16.76 -7.00 -5.50
CA ALA A 290 17.75 -6.34 -6.31
C ALA A 290 19.11 -6.79 -5.75
N PRO A 291 20.09 -7.19 -6.60
CA PRO A 291 21.41 -7.51 -6.10
C PRO A 291 21.78 -6.34 -5.18
N GLN A 292 22.00 -6.64 -3.91
CA GLN A 292 22.45 -5.65 -2.96
C GLN A 292 23.73 -5.09 -3.58
N ALA A 293 23.63 -3.91 -4.18
CA ALA A 293 24.82 -3.14 -4.46
C ALA A 293 25.44 -3.01 -3.07
N GLU A 294 26.51 -3.75 -2.85
CA GLU A 294 27.33 -3.66 -1.65
C GLU A 294 27.56 -2.16 -1.46
N ILE A 295 26.91 -1.61 -0.48
CA ILE A 295 27.28 -0.31 0.06
C ILE A 295 28.57 -0.59 0.78
N SER A 296 29.67 -0.78 -0.01
CA SER A 296 31.01 -0.73 0.52
C SER A 296 31.15 0.67 1.11
N GLY A 297 31.04 0.74 2.42
CA GLY A 297 31.42 1.90 3.17
C GLY A 297 32.80 2.35 2.70
N ARG A 298 32.85 3.49 2.05
CA ARG A 298 34.08 4.28 2.04
C ARG A 298 33.99 5.17 3.27
N THR A 299 34.75 4.72 4.27
CA THR A 299 35.28 5.53 5.37
C THR A 299 35.74 6.89 4.90
#